data_20fabdbccb2a93f458d3bdc285a3e1e9
#
_entry.id   20fabdbccb2a93f458d3bdc285a3e1e9
#
_cell.length_a   1.000
_cell.length_b   1.000
_cell.length_c   1.000
_cell.angle_alpha   90.00
_cell.angle_beta   90.00
_cell.angle_gamma   90.00
#
_symmetry.space_group_name_H-M   'P 1'
#
loop_
_entity.id
_entity.type
_entity.pdbx_description
1 polymer ?
#
loop_
_entity_poly.entity_id
_entity_poly.type
_entity_poly.pdbx_seq_one_letter_code
_entity_poly.pdbx_strand_id
1 'polypeptide(L)' 'MVVCVVCKTALDADRIRLRYEGRYYEFDRDRCKLIFQENPDRWLDAFGEVLDQPR' A
#
# COMPACT_ATOMS: atom_id res chain seq x y z
N MET A 1 11.80 -8.06 1.98
CA MET A 1 11.61 -7.42 0.68
C MET A 1 10.35 -6.56 0.70
N VAL A 2 10.43 -5.34 0.18
CA VAL A 2 9.32 -4.41 0.19
C VAL A 2 8.58 -4.46 -1.14
N VAL A 3 7.25 -4.56 -1.09
CA VAL A 3 6.42 -4.59 -2.30
C VAL A 3 5.32 -3.53 -2.20
N CYS A 4 4.83 -3.12 -3.36
CA CYS A 4 3.72 -2.18 -3.45
C CYS A 4 2.45 -2.79 -2.84
N VAL A 5 1.71 -1.99 -2.08
CA VAL A 5 0.47 -2.47 -1.46
C VAL A 5 -0.57 -2.86 -2.51
N VAL A 6 -0.63 -2.11 -3.60
CA VAL A 6 -1.65 -2.30 -4.65
C VAL A 6 -1.20 -3.26 -5.73
N CYS A 7 -0.03 -2.98 -6.33
CA CYS A 7 0.47 -3.76 -7.48
C CYS A 7 1.19 -5.04 -7.08
N LYS A 8 1.68 -5.11 -5.84
CA LYS A 8 2.47 -6.25 -5.35
C LYS A 8 3.79 -6.42 -6.09
N THR A 9 4.24 -5.36 -6.74
CA THR A 9 5.51 -5.35 -7.47
C THR A 9 6.65 -4.98 -6.52
N ALA A 10 7.82 -5.59 -6.70
CA ALA A 10 8.97 -5.25 -5.88
C ALA A 10 9.34 -3.78 -6.01
N LEU A 11 9.62 -3.13 -4.90
CA LEU A 11 9.91 -1.71 -4.86
C LEU A 11 11.41 -1.44 -4.83
N ASP A 12 11.81 -0.29 -5.37
CA ASP A 12 13.19 0.16 -5.34
C ASP A 12 13.32 1.39 -4.44
N ALA A 13 14.44 2.11 -4.57
CA ALA A 13 14.73 3.25 -3.70
C ALA A 13 13.80 4.44 -3.95
N ASP A 14 13.20 4.51 -5.13
CA ASP A 14 12.34 5.63 -5.51
C ASP A 14 10.88 5.41 -5.13
N ARG A 15 10.61 4.41 -4.33
CA ARG A 15 9.24 4.09 -3.93
C ARG A 15 8.57 5.26 -3.20
N ILE A 16 7.24 5.30 -3.28
CA ILE A 16 6.43 6.31 -2.62
C ILE A 16 5.98 5.77 -1.27
N ARG A 17 6.08 6.60 -0.24
CA ARG A 17 5.67 6.21 1.11
C ARG A 17 4.49 7.07 1.55
N LEU A 18 3.50 6.41 2.17
CA LEU A 18 2.32 7.08 2.71
C LEU A 18 2.11 6.66 4.16
N ARG A 19 1.89 7.62 5.03
CA ARG A 19 1.56 7.33 6.42
C ARG A 19 0.04 7.28 6.58
N TYR A 20 -0.47 6.16 7.11
CA TYR A 20 -1.89 5.96 7.32
C TYR A 20 -2.11 5.23 8.64
N GLU A 21 -2.94 5.79 9.54
CA GLU A 21 -3.28 5.18 10.82
C GLU A 21 -2.05 4.81 11.65
N GLY A 22 -1.03 5.66 11.61
CA GLY A 22 0.20 5.44 12.38
C GLY A 22 1.17 4.44 11.78
N ARG A 23 0.89 3.93 10.58
CA ARG A 23 1.74 2.99 9.86
C ARG A 23 2.16 3.57 8.53
N TYR A 24 3.30 3.09 8.02
CA TYR A 24 3.78 3.49 6.70
C TYR A 24 3.51 2.39 5.69
N TYR A 25 2.96 2.80 4.56
CA TYR A 25 2.70 1.90 3.43
C TYR A 25 3.46 2.42 2.23
N GLU A 26 3.91 1.53 1.36
CA GLU A 26 4.78 1.90 0.26
C GLU A 26 4.18 1.47 -1.07
N PHE A 27 4.42 2.30 -2.09
CA PHE A 27 3.83 2.13 -3.42
C PHE A 27 4.89 2.39 -4.47
N ASP A 28 4.70 1.80 -5.66
CA ASP A 28 5.66 1.99 -6.74
C ASP A 28 5.39 3.25 -7.57
N ARG A 29 4.15 3.79 -7.48
CA ARG A 29 3.80 5.01 -8.22
C ARG A 29 2.64 5.74 -7.54
N ASP A 30 2.44 7.01 -7.94
CA ASP A 30 1.36 7.83 -7.38
C ASP A 30 -0.01 7.21 -7.59
N ARG A 31 -0.20 6.56 -8.72
CA ARG A 31 -1.49 5.96 -9.04
C ARG A 31 -1.88 4.91 -8.00
N CYS A 32 -0.95 4.07 -7.61
CA CYS A 32 -1.22 3.07 -6.59
C CYS A 32 -1.54 3.70 -5.25
N LYS A 33 -0.82 4.77 -4.91
CA LYS A 33 -1.08 5.52 -3.68
C LYS A 33 -2.50 6.08 -3.69
N LEU A 34 -2.94 6.65 -4.80
CA LEU A 34 -4.29 7.21 -4.89
C LEU A 34 -5.35 6.12 -4.79
N ILE A 35 -5.13 4.98 -5.43
CA ILE A 35 -6.05 3.84 -5.35
C ILE A 35 -6.21 3.39 -3.91
N PHE A 36 -5.11 3.31 -3.19
CA PHE A 36 -5.14 2.94 -1.77
C PHE A 36 -5.91 3.98 -0.95
N GLN A 37 -5.66 5.27 -1.17
CA GLN A 37 -6.29 6.34 -0.41
C GLN A 37 -7.80 6.39 -0.61
N GLU A 38 -8.29 5.98 -1.77
CA GLU A 38 -9.73 5.97 -2.04
C GLU A 38 -10.44 4.93 -1.18
N ASN A 39 -9.84 3.77 -1.01
CA ASN A 39 -10.44 2.68 -0.25
C ASN A 39 -9.38 1.89 0.52
N PRO A 40 -8.81 2.48 1.58
CA PRO A 40 -7.74 1.78 2.31
C PRO A 40 -8.18 0.46 2.93
N ASP A 41 -9.43 0.37 3.39
CA ASP A 41 -9.94 -0.85 4.00
C ASP A 41 -9.95 -2.04 3.04
N ARG A 42 -9.93 -1.75 1.75
CA ARG A 42 -9.92 -2.77 0.73
C ARG A 42 -8.60 -3.51 0.67
N TRP A 43 -7.54 -2.85 1.10
CA TRP A 43 -6.18 -3.37 1.02
C TRP A 43 -5.61 -3.83 2.35
N LEU A 44 -6.31 -3.53 3.44
CA LEU A 44 -5.86 -3.81 4.79
C LEU A 44 -6.88 -4.66 5.55
N ASP A 45 -6.37 -5.45 6.51
CA ASP A 45 -7.25 -6.19 7.41
C ASP A 45 -7.59 -5.34 8.65
N ALA A 46 -8.24 -5.95 9.64
CA ALA A 46 -8.67 -5.25 10.85
C ALA A 46 -7.50 -4.72 11.68
N PHE A 47 -6.31 -5.27 11.47
CA PHE A 47 -5.12 -4.89 12.22
C PHE A 47 -4.19 -3.95 11.44
N GLY A 48 -4.58 -3.53 10.25
CA GLY A 48 -3.76 -2.68 9.42
C GLY A 48 -2.69 -3.42 8.63
N GLU A 49 -2.76 -4.75 8.59
CA GLU A 49 -1.84 -5.56 7.81
C GLU A 49 -2.27 -5.58 6.35
N VAL A 50 -1.29 -5.57 5.45
CA VAL A 50 -1.58 -5.60 4.01
C VAL A 50 -2.12 -6.97 3.62
N LEU A 51 -3.26 -6.96 2.93
CA LEU A 51 -3.88 -8.18 2.42
C LEU A 51 -3.18 -8.65 1.15
N ASP A 52 -3.10 -9.98 0.95
CA ASP A 52 -2.55 -10.53 -0.29
C ASP A 52 -3.45 -10.20 -1.48
N GLN A 53 -4.75 -10.13 -1.24
CA GLN A 53 -5.73 -9.79 -2.26
C GLN A 53 -6.70 -8.76 -1.71
N PRO A 54 -7.14 -7.77 -2.52
CA PRO A 54 -8.09 -6.76 -2.04
C PRO A 54 -9.45 -7.40 -1.77
N ARG A 55 -10.15 -6.80 -0.83
CA ARG A 55 -11.51 -7.25 -0.50
C ARG A 55 -12.50 -6.86 -1.58
#